data_564045a22d88a80edca80f102bde5edf
#
_entry.id   564045a22d88a80edca80f102bde5edf
#
_cell.length_a   1.000
_cell.length_b   1.000
_cell.length_c   1.000
_cell.angle_alpha   90.00
_cell.angle_beta   90.00
_cell.angle_gamma   90.00
#
_symmetry.space_group_name_H-M   'P 1'
#
loop_
_entity.id
_entity.type
_entity.pdbx_description
1 polymer ?
#
loop_
_entity_poly.entity_id
_entity_poly.type
_entity_poly.pdbx_seq_one_letter_code
_entity_poly.pdbx_strand_id
1 'polypeptide(L)'
;TPSQGLQSWVADWFKPLAYALILLRKDGYPCIFYGDYYGIPYSQISGKSELLDCLLFLRKNYALGLQRDYFDDSSIIGWVRDGLQKSGLVCLMSDSVGGCKTMYVGLQYAGTYWYDALGNYKAHIQIDGQGNGVFIVNGGSVSVYIQANE
;
A
#
# COMPACT_ATOMS: atom_id res chain seq x y z
N THR A 1 -29.36 -14.26 -6.29
CA THR A 1 -29.68 -12.84 -6.47
C THR A 1 -28.52 -11.98 -6.00
N PRO A 2 -28.28 -10.81 -6.62
CA PRO A 2 -27.15 -9.94 -6.26
C PRO A 2 -27.16 -9.43 -4.81
N SER A 3 -28.19 -9.70 -4.07
CA SER A 3 -28.37 -9.25 -2.68
C SER A 3 -28.04 -10.30 -1.63
N GLN A 4 -27.50 -11.45 -2.02
CA GLN A 4 -27.15 -12.51 -1.07
C GLN A 4 -25.69 -12.35 -0.62
N GLY A 5 -25.49 -12.40 0.70
CA GLY A 5 -24.28 -11.95 1.42
C GLY A 5 -22.93 -12.61 1.06
N LEU A 6 -22.90 -13.63 0.22
CA LEU A 6 -21.65 -14.16 -0.33
C LEU A 6 -21.17 -13.36 -1.55
N GLN A 7 -21.90 -12.31 -1.93
CA GLN A 7 -21.64 -11.50 -3.10
C GLN A 7 -21.58 -10.01 -2.75
N SER A 8 -21.20 -9.66 -1.52
CA SER A 8 -20.95 -8.26 -1.18
C SER A 8 -19.70 -7.81 -1.93
N TRP A 9 -19.92 -7.00 -2.94
CA TRP A 9 -18.88 -6.48 -3.78
C TRP A 9 -18.06 -5.45 -3.00
N VAL A 10 -16.74 -5.55 -3.07
CA VAL A 10 -15.87 -4.49 -2.60
C VAL A 10 -16.08 -3.28 -3.50
N ALA A 11 -16.34 -2.11 -2.90
CA ALA A 11 -16.51 -0.88 -3.66
C ALA A 11 -15.26 -0.60 -4.53
N ASP A 12 -15.49 -0.12 -5.74
CA ASP A 12 -14.39 0.05 -6.71
C ASP A 12 -13.26 0.95 -6.19
N TRP A 13 -13.62 2.03 -5.49
CA TRP A 13 -12.64 2.95 -4.89
C TRP A 13 -11.81 2.29 -3.78
N PHE A 14 -12.35 1.27 -3.11
CA PHE A 14 -11.66 0.57 -2.02
C PHE A 14 -10.74 -0.56 -2.54
N LYS A 15 -10.92 -1.01 -3.77
CA LYS A 15 -10.13 -2.12 -4.33
C LYS A 15 -8.62 -1.90 -4.26
N PRO A 16 -8.08 -0.71 -4.58
CA PRO A 16 -6.65 -0.48 -4.41
C PRO A 16 -6.16 -0.70 -2.98
N LEU A 17 -6.94 -0.26 -2.00
CA LEU A 17 -6.63 -0.46 -0.58
C LEU A 17 -6.69 -1.95 -0.21
N ALA A 18 -7.74 -2.63 -0.64
CA ALA A 18 -7.92 -4.06 -0.36
C ALA A 18 -6.78 -4.89 -0.97
N TYR A 19 -6.39 -4.63 -2.21
CA TYR A 19 -5.28 -5.35 -2.85
C TYR A 19 -3.93 -5.03 -2.21
N ALA A 20 -3.68 -3.79 -1.82
CA ALA A 20 -2.47 -3.45 -1.06
C ALA A 20 -2.43 -4.23 0.26
N LEU A 21 -3.56 -4.33 0.95
CA LEU A 21 -3.67 -5.05 2.21
C LEU A 21 -3.32 -6.54 2.07
N ILE A 22 -3.81 -7.21 1.04
CA ILE A 22 -3.56 -8.65 0.87
C ILE A 22 -2.22 -8.95 0.19
N LEU A 23 -1.71 -8.06 -0.65
CA LEU A 23 -0.49 -8.31 -1.42
C LEU A 23 0.79 -7.88 -0.70
N LEU A 24 0.74 -6.86 0.14
CA LEU A 24 1.95 -6.26 0.72
C LEU A 24 2.18 -6.64 2.19
N ARG A 25 1.23 -7.32 2.83
CA ARG A 25 1.40 -7.85 4.18
C ARG A 25 2.08 -9.22 4.14
N LYS A 26 2.65 -9.61 5.29
CA LYS A 26 3.46 -10.82 5.41
C LYS A 26 2.64 -12.10 5.26
N ASP A 27 1.42 -12.13 5.79
CA ASP A 27 0.65 -13.35 5.94
C ASP A 27 -0.37 -13.52 4.81
N GLY A 28 -0.72 -14.77 4.53
CA GLY A 28 -1.77 -15.17 3.61
C GLY A 28 -1.28 -15.58 2.23
N TYR A 29 -2.20 -16.20 1.49
CA TYR A 29 -2.03 -16.54 0.08
C TYR A 29 -2.98 -15.65 -0.73
N PRO A 30 -2.49 -14.51 -1.25
CA PRO A 30 -3.35 -13.58 -1.97
C PRO A 30 -3.80 -14.16 -3.31
N CYS A 31 -5.03 -13.83 -3.68
CA CYS A 31 -5.60 -14.18 -4.96
C CYS A 31 -6.13 -12.92 -5.63
N ILE A 32 -5.78 -12.73 -6.90
CA ILE A 32 -6.27 -11.61 -7.69
C ILE A 32 -7.44 -12.12 -8.55
N PHE A 33 -8.57 -11.43 -8.45
CA PHE A 33 -9.73 -11.74 -9.28
C PHE A 33 -9.45 -11.30 -10.73
N TYR A 34 -9.68 -12.20 -11.67
CA TYR A 34 -9.43 -11.98 -13.10
C TYR A 34 -10.11 -10.71 -13.63
N GLY A 35 -11.36 -10.48 -13.21
CA GLY A 35 -12.12 -9.30 -13.62
C GLY A 35 -11.54 -7.98 -13.12
N ASP A 36 -10.90 -7.98 -11.95
CA ASP A 36 -10.24 -6.78 -11.44
C ASP A 36 -8.97 -6.46 -12.21
N TYR A 37 -8.31 -7.46 -12.76
CA TYR A 37 -7.12 -7.25 -13.59
C TYR A 37 -7.49 -6.79 -15.00
N TYR A 38 -8.37 -7.51 -15.68
CA TYR A 38 -8.69 -7.28 -17.09
C TYR A 38 -9.94 -6.44 -17.33
N GLY A 39 -10.79 -6.30 -16.32
CA GLY A 39 -12.11 -5.69 -16.48
C GLY A 39 -13.16 -6.69 -16.98
N ILE A 40 -14.40 -6.36 -16.73
CA ILE A 40 -15.56 -7.11 -17.24
C ILE A 40 -16.53 -6.11 -17.87
N PRO A 41 -16.61 -6.04 -19.21
CA PRO A 41 -17.38 -4.99 -19.90
C PRO A 41 -18.85 -4.94 -19.54
N TYR A 42 -19.46 -6.09 -19.24
CA TYR A 42 -20.92 -6.19 -18.98
C TYR A 42 -21.30 -5.79 -17.55
N SER A 43 -20.35 -5.71 -16.62
CA SER A 43 -20.64 -5.53 -15.19
C SER A 43 -20.03 -4.27 -14.60
N GLN A 44 -19.59 -3.36 -15.45
CA GLN A 44 -18.97 -2.08 -15.04
C GLN A 44 -17.74 -2.24 -14.14
N ILE A 45 -17.08 -3.39 -14.21
CA ILE A 45 -15.80 -3.60 -13.53
C ILE A 45 -14.68 -3.13 -14.45
N SER A 46 -14.00 -2.06 -14.05
CA SER A 46 -12.82 -1.57 -14.77
C SER A 46 -11.59 -2.36 -14.41
N GLY A 47 -10.77 -2.72 -15.41
CA GLY A 47 -9.51 -3.40 -15.19
C GLY A 47 -8.48 -2.50 -14.51
N LYS A 48 -7.65 -3.08 -13.63
CA LYS A 48 -6.64 -2.39 -12.84
C LYS A 48 -5.26 -3.00 -13.05
N SER A 49 -4.95 -3.39 -14.28
CA SER A 49 -3.71 -4.12 -14.57
C SER A 49 -2.45 -3.34 -14.16
N GLU A 50 -2.40 -2.04 -14.42
CA GLU A 50 -1.24 -1.21 -14.05
C GLU A 50 -1.03 -1.17 -12.53
N LEU A 51 -2.10 -0.95 -11.78
CA LEU A 51 -2.05 -0.96 -10.32
C LEU A 51 -1.62 -2.34 -9.79
N LEU A 52 -2.25 -3.40 -10.27
CA LEU A 52 -1.98 -4.76 -9.80
C LEU A 52 -0.58 -5.23 -10.19
N ASP A 53 -0.10 -4.88 -11.38
CA ASP A 53 1.29 -5.16 -11.78
C ASP A 53 2.29 -4.44 -10.87
N CYS A 54 2.02 -3.19 -10.52
CA CYS A 54 2.85 -2.44 -9.58
C CYS A 54 2.85 -3.10 -8.19
N LEU A 55 1.69 -3.46 -7.67
CA LEU A 55 1.58 -4.12 -6.36
C LEU A 55 2.28 -5.50 -6.35
N LEU A 56 2.18 -6.26 -7.43
CA LEU A 56 2.88 -7.55 -7.56
C LEU A 56 4.39 -7.37 -7.61
N PHE A 57 4.87 -6.36 -8.32
CA PHE A 57 6.28 -5.99 -8.34
C PHE A 57 6.79 -5.62 -6.94
N LEU A 58 6.03 -4.80 -6.22
CA LEU A 58 6.36 -4.39 -4.85
C LEU A 58 6.34 -5.58 -3.89
N ARG A 59 5.37 -6.48 -4.03
CA ARG A 59 5.32 -7.72 -3.25
C ARG A 59 6.57 -8.55 -3.43
N LYS A 60 6.98 -8.75 -4.67
CA LYS A 60 8.12 -9.60 -5.00
C LYS A 60 9.44 -9.02 -4.51
N ASN A 61 9.63 -7.71 -4.62
CA ASN A 61 10.94 -7.08 -4.46
C ASN A 61 11.10 -6.28 -3.17
N TYR A 62 10.00 -5.81 -2.56
CA TYR A 62 10.05 -4.90 -1.42
C TYR A 62 9.27 -5.39 -0.20
N ALA A 63 8.15 -6.08 -0.38
CA ALA A 63 7.33 -6.55 0.73
C ALA A 63 7.94 -7.81 1.37
N LEU A 64 9.13 -7.68 1.91
CA LEU A 64 9.95 -8.74 2.44
C LEU A 64 10.39 -8.37 3.88
N GLY A 65 10.86 -9.37 4.61
CA GLY A 65 11.40 -9.18 5.94
C GLY A 65 10.33 -9.00 7.02
N LEU A 66 10.74 -8.47 8.15
CA LEU A 66 9.85 -8.26 9.30
C LEU A 66 8.79 -7.22 8.99
N GLN A 67 7.64 -7.36 9.64
CA GLN A 67 6.51 -6.46 9.52
C GLN A 67 6.24 -5.78 10.85
N ARG A 68 6.09 -4.44 10.83
CA ARG A 68 5.62 -3.65 11.97
C ARG A 68 4.33 -2.97 11.59
N ASP A 69 3.30 -3.17 12.40
CA ASP A 69 1.97 -2.60 12.19
C ASP A 69 1.79 -1.31 12.99
N TYR A 70 1.10 -0.35 12.36
CA TYR A 70 0.72 0.93 12.95
C TYR A 70 -0.79 1.09 12.77
N PHE A 71 -1.57 0.41 13.61
CA PHE A 71 -3.03 0.36 13.55
C PHE A 71 -3.66 1.11 14.74
N ASP A 72 -3.01 2.18 15.15
CA ASP A 72 -3.40 3.03 16.28
C ASP A 72 -4.46 4.08 15.95
N ASP A 73 -4.84 4.21 14.70
CA ASP A 73 -5.89 5.12 14.22
C ASP A 73 -6.90 4.32 13.39
N SER A 74 -8.20 4.52 13.66
CA SER A 74 -9.26 3.78 12.99
C SER A 74 -9.43 4.16 11.52
N SER A 75 -9.00 5.35 11.13
CA SER A 75 -9.17 5.88 9.77
C SER A 75 -7.92 5.75 8.93
N ILE A 76 -6.74 5.74 9.55
CA ILE A 76 -5.45 5.67 8.86
C ILE A 76 -4.65 4.52 9.45
N ILE A 77 -4.43 3.49 8.67
CA ILE A 77 -3.60 2.36 9.05
C ILE A 77 -2.35 2.30 8.18
N GLY A 78 -1.28 1.77 8.74
CA GLY A 78 -0.04 1.61 8.01
C GLY A 78 0.77 0.44 8.54
N TRP A 79 1.73 0.00 7.76
CA TRP A 79 2.72 -0.98 8.18
C TRP A 79 4.04 -0.77 7.45
N VAL A 80 5.09 -1.31 8.06
CA VAL A 80 6.45 -1.27 7.52
C VAL A 80 6.91 -2.69 7.27
N ARG A 81 7.49 -2.95 6.12
CA ARG A 81 8.25 -4.16 5.82
C ARG A 81 9.72 -3.77 5.78
N ASP A 82 10.55 -4.45 6.55
CA ASP A 82 11.98 -4.08 6.67
C ASP A 82 12.76 -4.29 5.38
N GLY A 83 12.27 -5.19 4.53
CA GLY A 83 12.94 -5.53 3.29
C GLY A 83 14.20 -6.36 3.51
N LEU A 84 14.87 -6.64 2.41
CA LEU A 84 16.20 -7.26 2.38
C LEU A 84 17.14 -6.30 1.67
N GLN A 85 18.33 -6.05 2.24
CA GLN A 85 19.38 -5.22 1.62
C GLN A 85 18.88 -3.81 1.20
N LYS A 86 18.26 -3.08 2.12
CA LYS A 86 17.72 -1.72 1.90
C LYS A 86 16.58 -1.64 0.89
N SER A 87 15.76 -2.67 0.80
CA SER A 87 14.56 -2.69 -0.04
C SER A 87 13.27 -2.65 0.80
N GLY A 88 13.25 -1.82 1.85
CA GLY A 88 12.09 -1.67 2.72
C GLY A 88 10.89 -1.03 2.04
N LEU A 89 9.71 -1.22 2.64
CA LEU A 89 8.45 -0.72 2.11
C LEU A 89 7.59 -0.19 3.25
N VAL A 90 6.91 0.92 3.00
CA VAL A 90 5.90 1.46 3.91
C VAL A 90 4.58 1.56 3.14
N CYS A 91 3.54 0.92 3.66
CA CYS A 91 2.19 1.07 3.12
C CYS A 91 1.35 1.87 4.10
N LEU A 92 0.60 2.83 3.59
CA LEU A 92 -0.27 3.70 4.36
C LEU A 92 -1.57 3.90 3.60
N MET A 93 -2.70 3.74 4.27
CA MET A 93 -4.00 3.90 3.64
C MET A 93 -5.01 4.57 4.56
N SER A 94 -5.97 5.27 3.94
CA SER A 94 -7.09 5.90 4.63
C SER A 94 -8.39 5.56 3.92
N ASP A 95 -9.41 5.22 4.68
CA ASP A 95 -10.76 4.95 4.18
C ASP A 95 -11.65 6.19 4.19
N SER A 96 -11.18 7.31 4.72
CA SER A 96 -11.97 8.53 4.85
C SER A 96 -11.14 9.78 4.59
N VAL A 97 -10.62 10.42 5.63
CA VAL A 97 -9.85 11.65 5.54
C VAL A 97 -8.36 11.36 5.38
N GLY A 98 -7.68 12.14 4.56
CA GLY A 98 -6.22 12.07 4.44
C GLY A 98 -5.52 12.53 5.70
N GLY A 99 -4.27 12.14 5.84
CA GLY A 99 -3.46 12.52 6.99
C GLY A 99 -2.06 11.94 6.90
N CYS A 100 -1.38 11.93 8.03
CA CYS A 100 -0.02 11.43 8.11
C CYS A 100 0.15 10.49 9.31
N LYS A 101 1.22 9.70 9.24
CA LYS A 101 1.58 8.78 10.30
C LYS A 101 3.10 8.67 10.35
N THR A 102 3.66 8.85 11.55
CA THR A 102 5.09 8.63 11.78
C THR A 102 5.35 7.14 11.94
N MET A 103 6.23 6.61 11.10
CA MET A 103 6.58 5.19 11.13
C MET A 103 8.10 5.02 11.08
N TYR A 104 8.60 4.05 11.84
CA TYR A 104 10.01 3.71 11.90
C TYR A 104 10.38 2.75 10.77
N VAL A 105 11.34 3.13 9.95
CA VAL A 105 11.83 2.30 8.84
C VAL A 105 13.21 1.68 9.11
N GLY A 106 13.95 2.24 10.04
CA GLY A 106 15.27 1.76 10.43
C GLY A 106 16.36 2.82 10.32
N LEU A 107 17.35 2.72 11.20
CA LEU A 107 18.48 3.64 11.22
C LEU A 107 19.30 3.59 9.93
N GLN A 108 19.32 2.44 9.25
CA GLN A 108 20.04 2.28 7.98
C GLN A 108 19.49 3.17 6.86
N TYR A 109 18.28 3.71 7.03
CA TYR A 109 17.64 4.58 6.04
C TYR A 109 17.71 6.06 6.44
N ALA A 110 18.38 6.43 7.54
CA ALA A 110 18.47 7.81 8.00
C ALA A 110 18.98 8.72 6.88
N GLY A 111 18.28 9.85 6.68
CA GLY A 111 18.62 10.85 5.67
C GLY A 111 18.19 10.50 4.23
N THR A 112 17.65 9.31 3.98
CA THR A 112 17.18 8.92 2.64
C THR A 112 15.81 9.51 2.33
N TYR A 113 15.50 9.59 1.04
CA TYR A 113 14.20 10.05 0.54
C TYR A 113 13.39 8.87 0.01
N TRP A 114 12.10 8.88 0.31
CA TRP A 114 11.16 7.83 -0.10
C TRP A 114 10.03 8.46 -0.91
N TYR A 115 9.52 7.73 -1.89
CA TYR A 115 8.44 8.20 -2.75
C TYR A 115 7.31 7.16 -2.83
N ASP A 116 6.09 7.64 -3.11
CA ASP A 116 4.94 6.76 -3.33
C ASP A 116 5.03 6.09 -4.70
N ALA A 117 5.30 4.80 -4.71
CA ALA A 117 5.41 4.01 -5.94
C ALA A 117 4.10 3.91 -6.71
N LEU A 118 2.95 4.11 -6.04
CA LEU A 118 1.64 4.17 -6.70
C LEU A 118 1.35 5.55 -7.29
N GLY A 119 2.11 6.57 -6.92
CA GLY A 119 1.97 7.91 -7.46
C GLY A 119 0.76 8.68 -6.96
N ASN A 120 0.09 8.24 -5.90
CA ASN A 120 -1.08 8.92 -5.36
C ASN A 120 -0.74 10.14 -4.52
N TYR A 121 0.44 10.16 -3.92
CA TYR A 121 1.01 11.33 -3.25
C TYR A 121 2.35 11.69 -3.90
N LYS A 122 2.53 12.94 -4.28
CA LYS A 122 3.63 13.31 -5.18
C LYS A 122 4.91 13.74 -4.47
N ALA A 123 4.84 14.21 -3.23
CA ALA A 123 6.02 14.68 -2.52
C ALA A 123 6.84 13.52 -1.95
N HIS A 124 8.15 13.70 -1.91
CA HIS A 124 9.05 12.74 -1.25
C HIS A 124 9.01 12.91 0.27
N ILE A 125 9.24 11.81 0.97
CA ILE A 125 9.34 11.77 2.43
C ILE A 125 10.81 11.58 2.79
N GLN A 126 11.37 12.47 3.62
CA GLN A 126 12.72 12.30 4.12
C GLN A 126 12.70 11.56 5.46
N ILE A 127 13.55 10.57 5.58
CA ILE A 127 13.74 9.84 6.84
C ILE A 127 14.69 10.64 7.72
N ASP A 128 14.31 10.81 8.99
CA ASP A 128 15.12 11.56 9.96
C ASP A 128 16.33 10.77 10.47
N GLY A 129 17.13 11.41 11.34
CA GLY A 129 18.33 10.80 11.91
C GLY A 129 18.08 9.61 12.84
N GLN A 130 16.85 9.42 13.30
CA GLN A 130 16.45 8.29 14.13
C GLN A 130 15.82 7.15 13.33
N GLY A 131 15.70 7.26 12.01
CA GLY A 131 15.11 6.26 11.15
C GLY A 131 13.58 6.33 11.05
N ASN A 132 12.98 7.46 11.42
CA ASN A 132 11.55 7.70 11.33
C ASN A 132 11.21 8.57 10.11
N GLY A 133 10.06 8.32 9.51
CA GLY A 133 9.49 9.17 8.47
C GLY A 133 8.05 9.54 8.80
N VAL A 134 7.65 10.76 8.42
CA VAL A 134 6.26 11.20 8.49
C VAL A 134 5.64 10.94 7.12
N PHE A 135 4.97 9.81 6.98
CA PHE A 135 4.36 9.38 5.74
C PHE A 135 2.95 9.94 5.60
N ILE A 136 2.58 10.31 4.39
CA ILE A 136 1.35 11.05 4.10
C ILE A 136 0.50 10.23 3.14
N VAL A 137 -0.82 10.24 3.34
CA VAL A 137 -1.79 9.58 2.46
C VAL A 137 -2.98 10.53 2.23
N ASN A 138 -3.50 10.50 0.99
CA ASN A 138 -4.73 11.19 0.64
C ASN A 138 -5.96 10.43 1.18
N GLY A 139 -7.08 11.14 1.35
CA GLY A 139 -8.33 10.51 1.78
C GLY A 139 -8.83 9.48 0.79
N GLY A 140 -9.35 8.36 1.28
CA GLY A 140 -9.86 7.28 0.44
C GLY A 140 -8.81 6.66 -0.50
N SER A 141 -7.53 6.68 -0.10
CA SER A 141 -6.41 6.31 -0.97
C SER A 141 -5.42 5.43 -0.24
N VAL A 142 -4.48 4.91 -1.00
CA VAL A 142 -3.34 4.14 -0.51
C VAL A 142 -2.06 4.70 -1.12
N SER A 143 -1.01 4.77 -0.32
CA SER A 143 0.34 5.12 -0.77
C SER A 143 1.32 4.06 -0.32
N VAL A 144 2.23 3.68 -1.20
CA VAL A 144 3.25 2.68 -0.92
C VAL A 144 4.61 3.30 -1.17
N TYR A 145 5.33 3.55 -0.09
CA TYR A 145 6.61 4.25 -0.15
C TYR A 145 7.77 3.28 -0.22
N ILE A 146 8.66 3.54 -1.14
CA ILE A 146 9.96 2.87 -1.26
C ILE A 146 11.05 3.92 -1.39
N GLN A 147 12.29 3.52 -1.09
CA GLN A 147 13.43 4.43 -1.17
C GLN A 147 13.63 4.91 -2.60
N ALA A 148 13.78 6.21 -2.78
CA ALA A 148 14.16 6.79 -4.05
C ALA A 148 15.65 6.51 -4.33
N ASN A 149 15.95 6.11 -5.55
CA ASN A 149 17.33 6.02 -6.02
C ASN A 149 17.90 7.43 -6.20
N GLU A 150 19.13 7.61 -5.76
CA GLU A 150 19.86 8.86 -5.97
C GLU A 150 20.17 9.08 -7.47
#